data_bed1b55cc2da72f8f72a348b8fdbf334
#
_entry.id   bed1b55cc2da72f8f72a348b8fdbf334
#
_cell.length_a   1.000
_cell.length_b   1.000
_cell.length_c   1.000
_cell.angle_alpha   90.00
_cell.angle_beta   90.00
_cell.angle_gamma   90.00
#
_symmetry.space_group_name_H-M   'P 1'
#
loop_
_entity.id
_entity.type
_entity.pdbx_description
1 polymer ?
#
loop_
_entity_poly.entity_id
_entity_poly.type
_entity_poly.pdbx_seq_one_letter_code
_entity_poly.pdbx_strand_id
1 'polypeptide(L)'
;LKLDLKRSLLEEPWSSYVAFRTAWANESAVLFGNVCGNRQALSRGRLISPNFIEIDEVEHRTTLLMGGIPYHRRNNERFLDSLIMVRGETQSEFEIAVGIDLPEPTIVSETIWDSPLKIDNVPGPPPSGPSTWFFTVEPQTVLVHTVASLTNDSGIVCGLRVLVRECLSKLTATRIRCVRDISKAYRADEFGNSLGSLTVEKDCVLITLSSHEHCLVDIIWQTTSAEKA
;
A
#
# COMPACT_ATOMS: atom_id res chain seq x y z
N LEU A 1 -4.94 -17.10 -12.78
CA LEU A 1 -4.36 -17.82 -13.91
C LEU A 1 -3.50 -18.97 -13.42
N LYS A 2 -3.68 -20.15 -13.97
CA LYS A 2 -2.83 -21.33 -13.72
C LYS A 2 -2.16 -21.72 -15.04
N LEU A 3 -0.83 -21.82 -15.03
CA LEU A 3 -0.03 -22.08 -16.22
C LEU A 3 0.80 -23.36 -16.04
N ASP A 4 0.86 -24.18 -17.09
CA ASP A 4 1.75 -25.34 -17.20
C ASP A 4 2.63 -25.16 -18.44
N LEU A 5 3.89 -24.78 -18.22
CA LEU A 5 4.81 -24.48 -19.31
C LEU A 5 5.54 -25.75 -19.74
N LYS A 6 5.25 -26.22 -20.95
CA LYS A 6 5.84 -27.43 -21.54
C LYS A 6 7.16 -27.21 -22.26
N ARG A 7 7.63 -25.97 -22.38
CA ARG A 7 8.88 -25.60 -23.06
C ARG A 7 9.69 -24.65 -22.19
N SER A 8 11.00 -24.83 -22.18
CA SER A 8 11.90 -23.86 -21.53
C SER A 8 11.94 -22.54 -22.31
N LEU A 9 11.88 -21.44 -21.56
CA LEU A 9 12.05 -20.10 -22.11
C LEU A 9 13.54 -19.80 -22.31
N LEU A 10 13.85 -18.92 -23.26
CA LEU A 10 15.22 -18.46 -23.52
C LEU A 10 15.70 -17.52 -22.40
N GLU A 11 17.02 -17.25 -22.37
CA GLU A 11 17.64 -16.42 -21.31
C GLU A 11 17.18 -14.97 -21.31
N GLU A 12 16.93 -14.39 -22.50
CA GLU A 12 16.52 -12.99 -22.62
C GLU A 12 15.02 -12.83 -22.28
N PRO A 13 14.68 -12.31 -21.09
CA PRO A 13 13.29 -12.28 -20.60
C PRO A 13 12.38 -11.36 -21.42
N TRP A 14 12.95 -10.36 -22.10
CA TRP A 14 12.18 -9.42 -22.91
C TRP A 14 11.86 -9.92 -24.32
N SER A 15 12.45 -11.04 -24.73
CA SER A 15 12.22 -11.68 -26.03
C SER A 15 11.56 -13.05 -25.92
N SER A 16 11.61 -13.68 -24.75
CA SER A 16 11.07 -15.02 -24.52
C SER A 16 10.34 -15.07 -23.17
N TYR A 17 9.03 -14.95 -23.23
CA TYR A 17 8.16 -14.91 -22.06
C TYR A 17 6.78 -15.46 -22.35
N VAL A 18 6.03 -15.78 -21.29
CA VAL A 18 4.58 -15.91 -21.34
C VAL A 18 3.98 -14.64 -20.75
N ALA A 19 2.99 -14.07 -21.41
CA ALA A 19 2.37 -12.84 -20.95
C ALA A 19 0.85 -12.93 -20.90
N PHE A 20 0.27 -12.16 -20.00
CA PHE A 20 -1.12 -11.73 -20.10
C PHE A 20 -1.17 -10.51 -21.01
N ARG A 21 -1.80 -10.66 -22.16
CA ARG A 21 -1.89 -9.56 -23.15
C ARG A 21 -3.20 -8.84 -23.02
N THR A 22 -3.13 -7.56 -22.69
CA THR A 22 -4.25 -6.64 -22.68
C THR A 22 -4.28 -5.83 -23.97
N ALA A 23 -5.48 -5.61 -24.49
CA ALA A 23 -5.73 -4.77 -25.67
C ALA A 23 -6.82 -3.75 -25.35
N TRP A 24 -6.75 -2.57 -25.99
CA TRP A 24 -7.75 -1.51 -25.89
C TRP A 24 -8.04 -0.89 -27.25
N ALA A 25 -9.11 -0.10 -27.34
CA ALA A 25 -9.61 0.40 -28.62
C ALA A 25 -8.92 1.69 -29.07
N ASN A 26 -8.65 2.61 -28.15
CA ASN A 26 -8.16 3.95 -28.47
C ASN A 26 -6.61 3.99 -28.55
N GLU A 27 -6.06 4.27 -29.71
CA GLU A 27 -4.60 4.37 -29.91
C GLU A 27 -3.95 5.53 -29.13
N SER A 28 -4.73 6.57 -28.81
CA SER A 28 -4.24 7.71 -28.03
C SER A 28 -4.27 7.48 -26.51
N ALA A 29 -4.69 6.29 -26.03
CA ALA A 29 -4.71 5.97 -24.62
C ALA A 29 -3.34 6.15 -23.97
N VAL A 30 -3.34 6.76 -22.80
CA VAL A 30 -2.14 6.96 -22.00
C VAL A 30 -2.04 5.84 -20.97
N LEU A 31 -0.85 5.26 -20.84
CA LEU A 31 -0.58 4.30 -19.79
C LEU A 31 -0.04 5.02 -18.55
N PHE A 32 -0.60 4.69 -17.41
CA PHE A 32 -0.04 5.06 -16.10
C PHE A 32 0.30 3.80 -15.32
N GLY A 33 1.24 3.92 -14.42
CA GLY A 33 1.59 2.83 -13.51
C GLY A 33 2.14 3.33 -12.20
N ASN A 34 2.39 2.40 -11.31
CA ASN A 34 3.00 2.66 -10.01
C ASN A 34 4.53 2.60 -10.15
N VAL A 35 5.18 3.74 -10.03
CA VAL A 35 6.65 3.84 -10.03
C VAL A 35 7.08 4.42 -8.68
N CYS A 36 7.78 3.62 -7.88
CA CYS A 36 8.20 4.01 -6.52
C CYS A 36 7.04 4.51 -5.64
N GLY A 37 5.87 3.87 -5.74
CA GLY A 37 4.68 4.26 -4.98
C GLY A 37 3.85 5.38 -5.58
N ASN A 38 4.26 5.95 -6.73
CA ASN A 38 3.62 7.09 -7.36
C ASN A 38 2.94 6.70 -8.66
N ARG A 39 1.76 7.27 -8.94
CA ARG A 39 1.11 7.16 -10.24
C ARG A 39 1.84 8.04 -11.24
N GLN A 40 2.46 7.44 -12.25
CA GLN A 40 3.20 8.15 -13.29
C GLN A 40 2.80 7.68 -14.68
N ALA A 41 2.85 8.59 -15.67
CA ALA A 41 2.69 8.23 -17.06
C ALA A 41 3.89 7.39 -17.52
N LEU A 42 3.60 6.29 -18.22
CA LEU A 42 4.59 5.33 -18.68
C LEU A 42 4.89 5.55 -20.17
N SER A 43 6.16 5.62 -20.52
CA SER A 43 6.61 5.69 -21.91
C SER A 43 6.45 4.34 -22.62
N ARG A 44 6.61 4.34 -23.93
CA ARG A 44 6.59 3.10 -24.74
C ARG A 44 7.80 2.21 -24.45
N GLY A 45 7.63 0.91 -24.68
CA GLY A 45 8.66 -0.08 -24.59
C GLY A 45 8.60 -0.95 -23.33
N ARG A 46 9.71 -1.07 -22.63
CA ARG A 46 9.83 -1.86 -21.41
C ARG A 46 9.40 -1.02 -20.22
N LEU A 47 8.44 -1.52 -19.45
CA LEU A 47 7.84 -0.81 -18.33
C LEU A 47 8.02 -1.62 -17.03
N ILE A 48 8.19 -0.93 -15.94
CA ILE A 48 8.22 -1.54 -14.59
C ILE A 48 7.12 -0.90 -13.77
N SER A 49 6.14 -1.71 -13.36
CA SER A 49 5.03 -1.27 -12.51
C SER A 49 4.47 -2.47 -11.75
N PRO A 50 4.93 -2.74 -10.53
CA PRO A 50 4.60 -3.97 -9.82
C PRO A 50 3.15 -4.03 -9.33
N ASN A 51 2.51 -2.90 -9.07
CA ASN A 51 1.24 -2.85 -8.39
C ASN A 51 0.07 -2.80 -9.37
N PHE A 52 0.11 -1.85 -10.31
CA PHE A 52 -0.95 -1.70 -11.31
C PHE A 52 -0.46 -1.06 -12.61
N ILE A 53 -1.19 -1.30 -13.68
CA ILE A 53 -1.15 -0.51 -14.91
C ILE A 53 -2.55 0.03 -15.16
N GLU A 54 -2.65 1.32 -15.42
CA GLU A 54 -3.90 1.99 -15.80
C GLU A 54 -3.82 2.40 -17.28
N ILE A 55 -4.84 2.06 -18.03
CA ILE A 55 -5.07 2.45 -19.43
C ILE A 55 -6.14 3.53 -19.41
N ASP A 56 -5.75 4.76 -19.69
CA ASP A 56 -6.64 5.92 -19.69
C ASP A 56 -7.05 6.24 -21.13
N GLU A 57 -8.31 5.98 -21.46
CA GLU A 57 -8.92 6.17 -22.79
C GLU A 57 -9.77 7.44 -22.87
N VAL A 58 -9.64 8.37 -21.92
CA VAL A 58 -10.41 9.62 -21.81
C VAL A 58 -11.83 9.41 -21.24
N GLU A 59 -12.63 8.51 -21.82
CA GLU A 59 -13.99 8.20 -21.37
C GLU A 59 -14.00 7.22 -20.20
N HIS A 60 -13.08 6.25 -20.24
CA HIS A 60 -12.96 5.19 -19.25
C HIS A 60 -11.50 4.92 -18.91
N ARG A 61 -11.28 4.50 -17.68
CA ARG A 61 -9.97 4.04 -17.21
C ARG A 61 -10.06 2.56 -16.86
N THR A 62 -9.24 1.76 -17.51
CA THR A 62 -9.10 0.34 -17.17
C THR A 62 -7.84 0.15 -16.35
N THR A 63 -7.97 -0.34 -15.13
CA THR A 63 -6.84 -0.63 -14.24
C THR A 63 -6.61 -2.13 -14.17
N LEU A 64 -5.41 -2.56 -14.47
CA LEU A 64 -4.92 -3.91 -14.27
C LEU A 64 -4.16 -3.94 -12.95
N LEU A 65 -4.66 -4.68 -11.98
CA LEU A 65 -4.01 -4.93 -10.70
C LEU A 65 -3.20 -6.21 -10.84
N MET A 66 -1.88 -6.12 -10.66
CA MET A 66 -0.95 -7.10 -11.19
C MET A 66 -0.43 -8.14 -10.19
N GLY A 67 -0.85 -8.07 -8.92
CA GLY A 67 -0.47 -9.08 -7.92
C GLY A 67 1.04 -9.31 -7.79
N GLY A 68 1.85 -8.25 -7.95
CA GLY A 68 3.31 -8.34 -7.85
C GLY A 68 4.05 -8.64 -9.17
N ILE A 69 3.35 -8.75 -10.31
CA ILE A 69 3.98 -8.91 -11.64
C ILE A 69 4.55 -7.56 -12.09
N PRO A 70 5.90 -7.34 -12.09
CA PRO A 70 6.44 -6.00 -12.23
C PRO A 70 6.75 -5.58 -13.66
N TYR A 71 6.89 -6.53 -14.58
CA TYR A 71 7.45 -6.26 -15.91
C TYR A 71 6.38 -6.27 -17.00
N HIS A 72 6.36 -5.21 -17.80
CA HIS A 72 5.40 -5.05 -18.87
C HIS A 72 6.10 -4.57 -20.15
N ARG A 73 5.60 -5.00 -21.30
CA ARG A 73 6.08 -4.60 -22.59
C ARG A 73 4.94 -4.05 -23.45
N ARG A 74 5.03 -2.77 -23.83
CA ARG A 74 4.13 -2.20 -24.83
C ARG A 74 4.63 -2.60 -26.21
N ASN A 75 3.90 -3.47 -26.90
CA ASN A 75 4.29 -3.99 -28.21
C ASN A 75 3.90 -3.06 -29.36
N ASN A 76 2.78 -2.35 -29.21
CA ASN A 76 2.34 -1.31 -30.13
C ASN A 76 1.41 -0.34 -29.38
N GLU A 77 0.69 0.50 -30.14
CA GLU A 77 -0.16 1.54 -29.55
C GLU A 77 -1.27 1.00 -28.65
N ARG A 78 -1.75 -0.23 -28.90
CA ARG A 78 -2.95 -0.81 -28.28
C ARG A 78 -2.75 -2.15 -27.59
N PHE A 79 -1.50 -2.61 -27.41
CA PHE A 79 -1.22 -3.90 -26.75
C PHE A 79 -0.17 -3.75 -25.67
N LEU A 80 -0.48 -4.33 -24.52
CA LEU A 80 0.44 -4.45 -23.41
C LEU A 80 0.59 -5.93 -23.04
N ASP A 81 1.81 -6.41 -23.00
CA ASP A 81 2.16 -7.71 -22.44
C ASP A 81 2.64 -7.53 -21.01
N SER A 82 1.92 -8.09 -20.06
CA SER A 82 2.39 -8.25 -18.69
C SER A 82 3.09 -9.59 -18.58
N LEU A 83 4.40 -9.57 -18.31
CA LEU A 83 5.26 -10.75 -18.34
C LEU A 83 5.00 -11.62 -17.12
N ILE A 84 4.21 -12.68 -17.29
CA ILE A 84 3.83 -13.57 -16.20
C ILE A 84 4.94 -14.58 -15.91
N MET A 85 5.51 -15.18 -16.96
CA MET A 85 6.59 -16.16 -16.82
C MET A 85 7.77 -15.78 -17.70
N VAL A 86 8.94 -15.82 -17.10
CA VAL A 86 10.26 -15.74 -17.76
C VAL A 86 11.07 -16.98 -17.39
N ARG A 87 12.26 -17.14 -17.99
CA ARG A 87 13.14 -18.24 -17.63
C ARG A 87 13.51 -18.21 -16.14
N GLY A 88 13.36 -19.33 -15.47
CA GLY A 88 13.63 -19.48 -14.04
C GLY A 88 12.44 -19.19 -13.13
N GLU A 89 11.31 -18.75 -13.68
CA GLU A 89 10.08 -18.63 -12.89
C GLU A 89 9.57 -20.01 -12.48
N THR A 90 9.30 -20.18 -11.20
CA THR A 90 8.82 -21.43 -10.60
C THR A 90 7.34 -21.36 -10.21
N GLN A 91 6.80 -20.16 -10.10
CA GLN A 91 5.38 -19.97 -9.81
C GLN A 91 4.54 -20.34 -11.02
N SER A 92 3.47 -21.08 -10.80
CA SER A 92 2.53 -21.52 -11.87
C SER A 92 1.14 -20.89 -11.73
N GLU A 93 0.85 -20.22 -10.63
CA GLU A 93 -0.45 -19.59 -10.37
C GLU A 93 -0.26 -18.10 -10.17
N PHE A 94 -1.06 -17.31 -10.88
CA PHE A 94 -0.96 -15.85 -10.89
C PHE A 94 -2.34 -15.23 -10.74
N GLU A 95 -2.41 -14.15 -9.97
CA GLU A 95 -3.63 -13.39 -9.77
C GLU A 95 -3.52 -12.04 -10.47
N ILE A 96 -4.53 -11.73 -11.25
CA ILE A 96 -4.69 -10.45 -11.94
C ILE A 96 -6.14 -10.02 -11.76
N ALA A 97 -6.35 -8.81 -11.27
CA ALA A 97 -7.68 -8.22 -11.21
C ALA A 97 -7.80 -7.07 -12.21
N VAL A 98 -9.02 -6.78 -12.62
CA VAL A 98 -9.34 -5.69 -13.55
C VAL A 98 -10.37 -4.80 -12.87
N GLY A 99 -10.07 -3.51 -12.81
CA GLY A 99 -10.99 -2.48 -12.32
C GLY A 99 -11.34 -1.49 -13.42
N ILE A 100 -12.57 -1.01 -13.44
CA ILE A 100 -13.03 0.04 -14.34
C ILE A 100 -13.28 1.29 -13.51
N ASP A 101 -12.71 2.41 -13.97
CA ASP A 101 -12.84 3.73 -13.34
C ASP A 101 -12.52 3.74 -11.83
N LEU A 102 -11.53 2.96 -11.43
CA LEU A 102 -11.09 2.93 -10.03
C LEU A 102 -10.62 4.33 -9.61
N PRO A 103 -11.17 4.88 -8.51
CA PRO A 103 -10.83 6.25 -8.09
C PRO A 103 -9.37 6.34 -7.63
N GLU A 104 -8.86 5.31 -6.95
CA GLU A 104 -7.54 5.33 -6.31
C GLU A 104 -6.81 3.99 -6.52
N PRO A 105 -6.29 3.74 -7.73
CA PRO A 105 -5.68 2.45 -8.07
C PRO A 105 -4.46 2.10 -7.20
N THR A 106 -3.72 3.10 -6.72
CA THR A 106 -2.59 2.88 -5.79
C THR A 106 -3.05 2.22 -4.51
N ILE A 107 -4.13 2.73 -3.90
CA ILE A 107 -4.65 2.21 -2.64
C ILE A 107 -5.26 0.82 -2.83
N VAL A 108 -6.06 0.66 -3.89
CA VAL A 108 -6.67 -0.64 -4.20
C VAL A 108 -5.61 -1.70 -4.44
N SER A 109 -4.55 -1.37 -5.18
CA SER A 109 -3.47 -2.32 -5.48
C SER A 109 -2.65 -2.74 -4.26
N GLU A 110 -2.54 -1.88 -3.26
CA GLU A 110 -1.83 -2.18 -2.00
C GLU A 110 -2.68 -3.03 -1.04
N THR A 111 -4.01 -3.03 -1.20
CA THR A 111 -4.92 -3.67 -0.24
C THR A 111 -5.63 -4.92 -0.76
N ILE A 112 -5.81 -5.04 -2.08
CA ILE A 112 -6.62 -6.14 -2.66
C ILE A 112 -6.01 -7.53 -2.43
N TRP A 113 -4.68 -7.61 -2.34
CA TRP A 113 -3.94 -8.87 -2.18
C TRP A 113 -3.61 -9.19 -0.71
N ASP A 114 -3.76 -8.22 0.18
CA ASP A 114 -3.48 -8.40 1.59
C ASP A 114 -4.65 -9.09 2.30
N SER A 115 -4.38 -10.27 2.81
CA SER A 115 -5.33 -10.94 3.69
C SER A 115 -5.34 -10.27 5.06
N PRO A 116 -6.51 -10.08 5.68
CA PRO A 116 -6.59 -9.60 7.05
C PRO A 116 -5.76 -10.48 7.99
N LEU A 117 -4.95 -9.85 8.84
CA LEU A 117 -4.19 -10.56 9.87
C LEU A 117 -5.16 -11.22 10.85
N LYS A 118 -5.11 -12.54 10.91
CA LYS A 118 -5.89 -13.34 11.85
C LYS A 118 -4.98 -13.86 12.96
N ILE A 119 -5.31 -13.51 14.19
CA ILE A 119 -4.60 -13.98 15.38
C ILE A 119 -5.58 -14.84 16.19
N ASP A 120 -5.28 -16.14 16.29
CA ASP A 120 -6.07 -17.08 17.07
C ASP A 120 -5.52 -17.20 18.49
N ASN A 121 -6.39 -17.54 19.44
CA ASN A 121 -6.03 -17.86 20.83
C ASN A 121 -5.21 -16.79 21.56
N VAL A 122 -5.58 -15.53 21.40
CA VAL A 122 -4.97 -14.45 22.18
C VAL A 122 -5.33 -14.62 23.66
N PRO A 123 -4.35 -14.74 24.55
CA PRO A 123 -4.63 -14.84 26.00
C PRO A 123 -5.19 -13.50 26.50
N GLY A 124 -6.19 -13.58 27.34
CA GLY A 124 -6.82 -12.41 27.96
C GLY A 124 -8.32 -12.58 28.18
N PRO A 125 -8.98 -11.63 28.81
CA PRO A 125 -10.42 -11.66 28.94
C PRO A 125 -11.07 -11.55 27.55
N PRO A 126 -12.22 -12.22 27.32
CA PRO A 126 -12.94 -12.08 26.06
C PRO A 126 -13.34 -10.62 25.83
N PRO A 127 -13.38 -10.17 24.57
CA PRO A 127 -13.80 -8.82 24.26
C PRO A 127 -15.25 -8.59 24.71
N SER A 128 -15.57 -7.38 25.12
CA SER A 128 -16.92 -6.99 25.56
C SER A 128 -17.95 -6.93 24.43
N GLY A 129 -17.52 -7.10 23.18
CA GLY A 129 -18.37 -7.06 21.99
C GLY A 129 -17.79 -7.86 20.82
N PRO A 130 -18.58 -8.05 19.75
CA PRO A 130 -18.18 -8.85 18.57
C PRO A 130 -17.11 -8.17 17.71
N SER A 131 -16.90 -6.86 17.87
CA SER A 131 -15.90 -6.10 17.17
C SER A 131 -15.41 -4.92 17.99
N THR A 132 -14.21 -4.48 17.71
CA THR A 132 -13.61 -3.26 18.28
C THR A 132 -12.70 -2.61 17.26
N TRP A 133 -12.37 -1.34 17.48
CA TRP A 133 -11.36 -0.64 16.70
C TRP A 133 -10.14 -0.34 17.59
N PHE A 134 -8.99 -0.20 17.01
CA PHE A 134 -7.75 0.07 17.72
C PHE A 134 -7.17 1.44 17.37
N PHE A 135 -7.05 1.71 16.08
CA PHE A 135 -6.78 3.04 15.54
C PHE A 135 -7.36 3.17 14.13
N THR A 136 -7.54 4.43 13.68
CA THR A 136 -7.97 4.76 12.32
C THR A 136 -7.13 5.90 11.78
N VAL A 137 -6.94 5.92 10.45
CA VAL A 137 -6.26 7.01 9.74
C VAL A 137 -7.21 7.58 8.70
N GLU A 138 -7.34 8.90 8.70
CA GLU A 138 -8.18 9.65 7.76
C GLU A 138 -7.36 10.76 7.10
N PRO A 139 -7.52 10.97 5.78
CA PRO A 139 -8.38 10.24 4.85
C PRO A 139 -7.82 8.86 4.52
N GLN A 140 -8.66 7.98 3.94
CA GLN A 140 -8.26 6.63 3.51
C GLN A 140 -7.16 6.62 2.42
N THR A 141 -6.87 7.78 1.84
CA THR A 141 -5.80 8.00 0.86
C THR A 141 -4.41 8.09 1.50
N VAL A 142 -4.34 8.03 2.81
CA VAL A 142 -3.09 7.89 3.57
C VAL A 142 -2.96 6.45 4.01
N LEU A 143 -1.96 5.76 3.46
CA LEU A 143 -1.69 4.37 3.77
C LEU A 143 -0.88 4.21 5.05
N VAL A 144 -1.20 3.16 5.80
CA VAL A 144 -0.42 2.71 6.95
C VAL A 144 0.45 1.53 6.51
N HIS A 145 1.77 1.72 6.54
CA HIS A 145 2.72 0.69 6.16
C HIS A 145 3.14 -0.19 7.33
N THR A 146 3.31 0.41 8.49
CA THR A 146 3.83 -0.31 9.66
C THR A 146 3.19 0.24 10.92
N VAL A 147 2.89 -0.66 11.83
CA VAL A 147 2.47 -0.35 13.20
C VAL A 147 3.35 -1.15 14.14
N ALA A 148 3.97 -0.47 15.09
CA ALA A 148 4.79 -1.07 16.13
C ALA A 148 4.38 -0.55 17.50
N SER A 149 4.56 -1.36 18.53
CA SER A 149 4.36 -0.92 19.91
C SER A 149 5.54 -0.08 20.39
N LEU A 150 5.26 0.98 21.13
CA LEU A 150 6.26 1.71 21.90
C LEU A 150 6.23 1.24 23.35
N THR A 151 7.40 0.94 23.90
CA THR A 151 7.56 0.52 25.29
C THR A 151 8.33 1.58 26.07
N ASN A 152 7.98 1.71 27.34
CA ASN A 152 8.74 2.51 28.29
C ASN A 152 9.98 1.74 28.82
N ASP A 153 10.79 2.36 29.66
CA ASP A 153 12.00 1.79 30.24
C ASP A 153 11.73 0.51 31.06
N SER A 154 10.50 0.32 31.52
CA SER A 154 10.05 -0.88 32.24
C SER A 154 9.54 -2.00 31.29
N GLY A 155 9.62 -1.81 29.98
CA GLY A 155 9.13 -2.77 29.00
C GLY A 155 7.61 -2.79 28.81
N ILE A 156 6.87 -1.85 29.42
CA ILE A 156 5.41 -1.77 29.32
C ILE A 156 5.06 -0.99 28.05
N VAL A 157 4.09 -1.52 27.28
CA VAL A 157 3.59 -0.85 26.08
C VAL A 157 2.87 0.44 26.48
N CYS A 158 3.38 1.57 26.02
CA CYS A 158 2.89 2.90 26.35
C CYS A 158 2.37 3.69 25.14
N GLY A 159 2.44 3.13 23.94
CA GLY A 159 2.04 3.83 22.74
C GLY A 159 2.22 3.02 21.46
N LEU A 160 2.08 3.72 20.36
CA LEU A 160 2.26 3.18 19.01
C LEU A 160 3.25 4.03 18.20
N ARG A 161 4.05 3.38 17.38
CA ARG A 161 4.76 3.96 16.24
C ARG A 161 4.05 3.56 14.97
N VAL A 162 3.66 4.53 14.17
CA VAL A 162 2.92 4.31 12.93
C VAL A 162 3.68 4.95 11.77
N LEU A 163 4.00 4.16 10.73
CA LEU A 163 4.53 4.68 9.48
C LEU A 163 3.35 4.92 8.53
N VAL A 164 3.11 6.19 8.20
CA VAL A 164 2.08 6.59 7.24
C VAL A 164 2.70 7.16 5.97
N ARG A 165 2.01 7.01 4.84
CA ARG A 165 2.41 7.53 3.53
C ARG A 165 1.26 8.23 2.84
N GLU A 166 1.53 9.42 2.32
CA GLU A 166 0.64 10.11 1.39
C GLU A 166 0.77 9.49 -0.02
N CYS A 167 -0.36 9.15 -0.68
CA CYS A 167 -0.37 8.39 -1.94
C CYS A 167 -0.91 9.14 -3.16
N LEU A 168 -1.46 10.35 -2.99
CA LEU A 168 -2.16 11.08 -4.06
C LEU A 168 -1.37 12.26 -4.62
N SER A 169 -0.10 12.39 -4.31
CA SER A 169 0.75 13.50 -4.79
C SER A 169 0.29 14.89 -4.35
N LYS A 170 -0.34 15.00 -3.18
CA LYS A 170 -0.89 16.28 -2.69
C LYS A 170 -0.57 16.52 -1.21
N LEU A 171 -0.71 17.77 -0.80
CA LEU A 171 -0.67 18.13 0.62
C LEU A 171 -1.95 17.61 1.29
N THR A 172 -1.81 16.74 2.28
CA THR A 172 -2.94 16.04 2.90
C THR A 172 -2.97 16.27 4.41
N ALA A 173 -4.05 16.89 4.89
CA ALA A 173 -4.35 16.95 6.32
C ALA A 173 -4.84 15.57 6.77
N THR A 174 -4.14 15.00 7.74
CA THR A 174 -4.34 13.62 8.19
C THR A 174 -4.68 13.59 9.68
N ARG A 175 -5.60 12.71 10.03
CA ARG A 175 -6.01 12.42 11.41
C ARG A 175 -5.69 10.98 11.72
N ILE A 176 -5.00 10.75 12.83
CA ILE A 176 -4.76 9.41 13.39
C ILE A 176 -5.47 9.34 14.74
N ARG A 177 -6.54 8.53 14.81
CA ARG A 177 -7.31 8.35 16.03
C ARG A 177 -6.97 7.02 16.67
N CYS A 178 -6.87 7.00 17.99
CA CYS A 178 -6.59 5.82 18.78
C CYS A 178 -7.74 5.52 19.75
N VAL A 179 -7.90 4.26 20.12
CA VAL A 179 -8.90 3.83 21.13
C VAL A 179 -8.62 4.41 22.52
N ARG A 180 -7.39 4.85 22.79
CA ARG A 180 -6.96 5.45 24.06
C ARG A 180 -6.69 6.94 23.88
N ASP A 181 -6.96 7.71 24.91
CA ASP A 181 -6.58 9.12 24.97
C ASP A 181 -5.04 9.26 24.86
N ILE A 182 -4.62 10.24 24.09
CA ILE A 182 -3.22 10.48 23.74
C ILE A 182 -2.66 11.54 24.68
N SER A 183 -1.49 11.30 25.26
CA SER A 183 -0.79 12.29 26.09
C SER A 183 0.08 13.20 25.26
N LYS A 184 0.78 12.64 24.25
CA LYS A 184 1.65 13.37 23.32
C LYS A 184 1.86 12.56 22.04
N ALA A 185 2.16 13.29 20.96
CA ALA A 185 2.61 12.68 19.71
C ALA A 185 3.69 13.55 19.08
N TYR A 186 4.57 12.92 18.29
CA TYR A 186 5.64 13.61 17.58
C TYR A 186 6.01 12.88 16.29
N ARG A 187 6.55 13.63 15.35
CA ARG A 187 7.26 13.05 14.21
C ARG A 187 8.55 12.41 14.72
N ALA A 188 8.87 11.24 14.25
CA ALA A 188 10.11 10.54 14.60
C ALA A 188 10.96 10.31 13.35
N ASP A 189 12.28 10.20 13.56
CA ASP A 189 13.19 9.64 12.57
C ASP A 189 13.21 8.10 12.67
N GLU A 190 13.95 7.46 11.80
CA GLU A 190 14.11 6.00 11.77
C GLU A 190 14.77 5.43 13.04
N PHE A 191 15.51 6.26 13.79
CA PHE A 191 16.14 5.89 15.05
C PHE A 191 15.23 6.14 16.28
N GLY A 192 14.08 6.77 16.08
CA GLY A 192 13.13 7.10 17.13
C GLY A 192 13.35 8.44 17.83
N ASN A 193 14.23 9.29 17.27
CA ASN A 193 14.39 10.64 17.80
C ASN A 193 13.22 11.52 17.36
N SER A 194 12.77 12.39 18.27
CA SER A 194 11.71 13.35 17.97
C SER A 194 12.19 14.43 17.01
N LEU A 195 11.51 14.58 15.90
CA LEU A 195 11.71 15.65 14.90
C LEU A 195 10.81 16.86 15.13
N GLY A 196 9.77 16.72 15.96
CA GLY A 196 8.85 17.80 16.29
C GLY A 196 7.52 17.29 16.84
N SER A 197 6.95 18.04 17.78
CA SER A 197 5.66 17.71 18.38
C SER A 197 4.52 17.89 17.41
N LEU A 198 3.51 17.04 17.51
CA LEU A 198 2.27 17.10 16.75
C LEU A 198 1.13 17.58 17.63
N THR A 199 0.12 18.16 17.00
CA THR A 199 -1.11 18.56 17.69
C THR A 199 -1.90 17.33 18.09
N VAL A 200 -2.31 17.27 19.36
CA VAL A 200 -3.13 16.20 19.92
C VAL A 200 -4.46 16.78 20.40
N GLU A 201 -5.54 16.18 19.96
CA GLU A 201 -6.91 16.48 20.38
C GLU A 201 -7.52 15.20 20.97
N LYS A 202 -7.36 15.02 22.29
CA LYS A 202 -7.83 13.88 23.07
C LYS A 202 -7.30 12.53 22.54
N ASP A 203 -8.07 11.84 21.71
CA ASP A 203 -7.78 10.55 21.09
C ASP A 203 -7.23 10.66 19.66
N CYS A 204 -6.98 11.90 19.19
CA CYS A 204 -6.65 12.20 17.80
C CYS A 204 -5.33 12.97 17.69
N VAL A 205 -4.47 12.55 16.77
CA VAL A 205 -3.27 13.28 16.32
C VAL A 205 -3.57 13.93 14.98
N LEU A 206 -3.24 15.20 14.87
CA LEU A 206 -3.34 15.96 13.62
C LEU A 206 -1.95 16.13 13.01
N ILE A 207 -1.80 15.77 11.74
CA ILE A 207 -0.57 15.89 10.98
C ILE A 207 -0.89 16.32 9.54
N THR A 208 -0.05 17.16 8.98
CA THR A 208 -0.08 17.47 7.54
C THR A 208 1.06 16.76 6.86
N LEU A 209 0.73 15.94 5.85
CA LEU A 209 1.69 15.23 5.03
C LEU A 209 1.89 15.98 3.71
N SER A 210 3.13 16.12 3.30
CA SER A 210 3.48 16.62 1.97
C SER A 210 3.21 15.54 0.92
N SER A 211 3.24 15.93 -0.36
CA SER A 211 3.13 15.00 -1.49
C SER A 211 4.14 13.86 -1.35
N HIS A 212 3.64 12.62 -1.36
CA HIS A 212 4.42 11.38 -1.24
C HIS A 212 5.26 11.24 0.04
N GLU A 213 4.97 12.03 1.04
CA GLU A 213 5.70 11.95 2.30
C GLU A 213 5.48 10.61 3.00
N HIS A 214 6.58 10.01 3.44
CA HIS A 214 6.61 8.94 4.43
C HIS A 214 6.90 9.57 5.78
N CYS A 215 6.07 9.31 6.76
CA CYS A 215 6.21 9.90 8.08
C CYS A 215 6.04 8.86 9.18
N LEU A 216 7.04 8.75 10.04
CA LEU A 216 6.93 8.03 11.31
C LEU A 216 6.28 8.93 12.35
N VAL A 217 5.23 8.46 12.96
CA VAL A 217 4.50 9.13 14.03
C VAL A 217 4.55 8.28 15.29
N ASP A 218 5.14 8.81 16.34
CA ASP A 218 5.10 8.21 17.66
C ASP A 218 3.95 8.81 18.47
N ILE A 219 3.08 7.95 18.97
CA ILE A 219 1.88 8.29 19.73
C ILE A 219 2.00 7.67 21.11
N ILE A 220 2.03 8.49 22.13
CA ILE A 220 2.11 8.04 23.54
C ILE A 220 0.75 8.24 24.19
N TRP A 221 0.21 7.16 24.77
CA TRP A 221 -1.08 7.18 25.46
C TRP A 221 -1.00 7.83 26.84
N GLN A 222 -2.14 8.29 27.33
CA GLN A 222 -2.27 8.66 28.73
C GLN A 222 -2.19 7.42 29.61
N THR A 223 -1.38 7.47 30.64
CA THR A 223 -1.29 6.40 31.64
C THR A 223 -2.58 6.39 32.46
N THR A 224 -3.29 5.28 32.46
CA THR A 224 -4.44 5.11 33.35
C THR A 224 -3.97 4.94 34.78
N SER A 225 -4.73 5.44 35.74
CA SER A 225 -4.40 5.37 37.18
C SER A 225 -4.25 3.91 37.72
N ALA A 226 -4.73 2.91 36.97
CA ALA A 226 -4.54 1.49 37.24
C ALA A 226 -3.13 0.96 36.93
N GLU A 227 -2.34 1.67 36.10
CA GLU A 227 -0.97 1.29 35.75
C GLU A 227 0.09 1.93 36.67
N LYS A 228 -0.34 2.68 37.68
CA LYS A 228 0.51 3.34 38.68
C LYS A 228 0.60 2.60 40.03
N ALA A 229 -0.03 1.41 40.15
CA ALA A 229 -0.05 0.64 41.39
C ALA A 229 0.92 -0.56 41.39
#